data_7e55d7e254af3bc52dd892f2d156426e
#
_entry.id   7e55d7e254af3bc52dd892f2d156426e
#
_cell.length_a   1.000
_cell.length_b   1.000
_cell.length_c   1.000
_cell.angle_alpha   90.00
_cell.angle_beta   90.00
_cell.angle_gamma   90.00
#
_symmetry.space_group_name_H-M   'P 1'
#
loop_
_entity.id
_entity.type
_entity.pdbx_description
1 polymer ?
#
loop_
_entity_poly.entity_id
_entity_poly.type
_entity_poly.pdbx_seq_one_letter_code
_entity_poly.pdbx_strand_id
1 'polypeptide(L)'
;DFAYGVYLQNQYDGNVSKITFGDGAQIEAHGYNADGIHVEAENSTAEFGDDTVVIVSGEDSTGVSFGGAGSKGVFGNNTYIEASGEYSEGVYAGGEGSSIEFGSNASVVITGNDSYGARVYAADAVINFGDDAVISVSGEDAKALCVSADDALIKVGNNAQITAEGMNAQALLLWADGNSGKIEIGDNATITGNADTDYQSNLIQVMSENGVIEIGDDVKINYNYTGTDEVIGSALSVTDAGGKIVIGNGAVIRVD
;
A
#
# COMPACT_ATOMS: atom_id res chain seq x y z
N ASP A 1 12.81 -14.07 15.83
CA ASP A 1 13.88 -13.08 16.12
C ASP A 1 13.67 -11.89 15.18
N PHE A 2 13.63 -10.68 15.73
CA PHE A 2 13.50 -9.45 14.94
C PHE A 2 14.79 -9.19 14.16
N ALA A 3 14.69 -8.88 12.88
CA ALA A 3 15.82 -8.49 12.05
C ALA A 3 15.52 -7.19 11.32
N TYR A 4 16.41 -6.22 11.43
CA TYR A 4 16.28 -4.93 10.72
C TYR A 4 17.45 -4.75 9.77
N GLY A 5 17.16 -4.44 8.48
CA GLY A 5 18.18 -4.00 7.55
C GLY A 5 18.67 -2.59 7.88
N VAL A 6 17.73 -1.66 8.09
CA VAL A 6 17.97 -0.29 8.55
C VAL A 6 17.01 0.04 9.68
N TYR A 7 17.54 0.44 10.84
CA TYR A 7 16.73 0.82 11.99
C TYR A 7 17.08 2.22 12.46
N LEU A 8 16.08 3.10 12.53
CA LEU A 8 16.24 4.46 13.01
C LEU A 8 15.32 4.69 14.20
N GLN A 9 15.93 4.81 15.39
CA GLN A 9 15.25 5.05 16.65
C GLN A 9 15.89 6.24 17.38
N ASN A 10 15.10 7.04 18.05
CA ASN A 10 15.59 8.07 18.96
C ASN A 10 15.65 7.52 20.38
N GLN A 11 16.80 7.68 21.03
CA GLN A 11 17.01 7.26 22.42
C GLN A 11 16.41 8.24 23.43
N TYR A 12 16.16 9.49 23.03
CA TYR A 12 15.59 10.56 23.86
C TYR A 12 14.58 11.36 23.09
N ASP A 13 13.51 11.77 23.77
CA ASP A 13 12.45 12.61 23.19
C ASP A 13 12.99 13.93 22.63
N GLY A 14 12.47 14.34 21.48
CA GLY A 14 12.80 15.59 20.83
C GLY A 14 14.08 15.61 19.99
N ASN A 15 14.81 14.51 19.90
CA ASN A 15 15.92 14.39 18.95
C ASN A 15 15.38 14.05 17.54
N VAL A 16 15.89 14.79 16.56
CA VAL A 16 15.64 14.52 15.14
C VAL A 16 16.85 13.80 14.57
N SER A 17 16.63 12.64 14.00
CA SER A 17 17.66 11.83 13.37
C SER A 17 17.49 11.81 11.85
N LYS A 18 18.60 11.70 11.15
CA LYS A 18 18.60 11.55 9.70
C LYS A 18 19.55 10.46 9.27
N ILE A 19 19.07 9.61 8.36
CA ILE A 19 19.90 8.66 7.63
C ILE A 19 19.76 8.91 6.13
N THR A 20 20.85 8.78 5.38
CA THR A 20 20.83 9.00 3.93
C THR A 20 21.67 7.93 3.25
N PHE A 21 21.07 7.29 2.25
CA PHE A 21 21.72 6.37 1.31
C PHE A 21 21.76 7.02 -0.07
N GLY A 22 22.81 6.76 -0.82
CA GLY A 22 22.88 7.12 -2.24
C GLY A 22 22.14 6.12 -3.12
N ASP A 23 22.32 6.28 -4.43
CA ASP A 23 21.69 5.40 -5.44
C ASP A 23 22.18 3.94 -5.32
N GLY A 24 21.30 3.01 -5.69
CA GLY A 24 21.61 1.58 -5.72
C GLY A 24 21.72 0.93 -4.34
N ALA A 25 21.13 1.50 -3.29
CA ALA A 25 21.10 0.86 -1.98
C ALA A 25 20.40 -0.51 -2.05
N GLN A 26 21.01 -1.53 -1.44
CA GLN A 26 20.43 -2.87 -1.35
C GLN A 26 20.28 -3.25 0.13
N ILE A 27 19.06 -3.61 0.51
CA ILE A 27 18.69 -3.90 1.89
C ILE A 27 17.94 -5.23 1.89
N GLU A 28 18.45 -6.19 2.66
CA GLU A 28 17.84 -7.50 2.80
C GLU A 28 17.65 -7.82 4.28
N ALA A 29 16.47 -8.32 4.65
CA ALA A 29 16.19 -8.81 6.00
C ALA A 29 15.33 -10.07 5.93
N HIS A 30 15.69 -11.10 6.70
CA HIS A 30 15.05 -12.40 6.65
C HIS A 30 14.72 -12.91 8.05
N GLY A 31 13.55 -13.52 8.21
CA GLY A 31 13.10 -14.14 9.45
C GLY A 31 11.74 -13.63 9.90
N TYR A 32 11.28 -14.14 11.03
CA TYR A 32 10.03 -13.69 11.64
C TYR A 32 10.15 -12.22 12.09
N ASN A 33 9.15 -11.38 11.78
CA ASN A 33 9.18 -9.93 12.05
C ASN A 33 10.43 -9.22 11.48
N ALA A 34 10.82 -9.55 10.26
CA ALA A 34 11.97 -8.91 9.62
C ALA A 34 11.54 -7.64 8.87
N ASP A 35 12.13 -6.50 9.21
CA ASP A 35 11.90 -5.25 8.50
C ASP A 35 13.13 -4.84 7.68
N GLY A 36 12.90 -4.47 6.42
CA GLY A 36 13.96 -3.93 5.59
C GLY A 36 14.42 -2.56 6.11
N ILE A 37 13.49 -1.62 6.19
CA ILE A 37 13.71 -0.27 6.73
C ILE A 37 12.65 0.01 7.79
N HIS A 38 13.08 0.30 9.01
CA HIS A 38 12.21 0.58 10.13
C HIS A 38 12.56 1.91 10.79
N VAL A 39 11.62 2.87 10.80
CA VAL A 39 11.80 4.21 11.40
C VAL A 39 10.77 4.42 12.49
N GLU A 40 11.21 4.30 13.76
CA GLU A 40 10.42 4.64 14.95
C GLU A 40 10.72 6.04 15.51
N ALA A 41 11.76 6.67 15.00
CA ALA A 41 12.20 7.97 15.45
C ALA A 41 11.21 9.06 15.01
N GLU A 42 10.61 9.77 15.99
CA GLU A 42 9.71 10.89 15.70
C GLU A 42 10.42 12.02 14.94
N ASN A 43 9.70 12.67 14.02
CA ASN A 43 10.17 13.81 13.21
C ASN A 43 11.49 13.56 12.48
N SER A 44 11.88 12.31 12.32
CA SER A 44 13.16 11.90 11.72
C SER A 44 13.01 11.57 10.25
N THR A 45 14.10 11.60 9.51
CA THR A 45 14.09 11.45 8.05
C THR A 45 15.01 10.32 7.61
N ALA A 46 14.52 9.45 6.75
CA ALA A 46 15.32 8.47 6.01
C ALA A 46 15.22 8.77 4.50
N GLU A 47 16.36 9.00 3.86
CA GLU A 47 16.46 9.31 2.43
C GLU A 47 17.22 8.21 1.70
N PHE A 48 16.70 7.78 0.58
CA PHE A 48 17.28 6.76 -0.30
C PHE A 48 17.29 7.30 -1.72
N GLY A 49 18.41 7.09 -2.43
CA GLY A 49 18.57 7.50 -3.82
C GLY A 49 17.76 6.63 -4.80
N ASP A 50 18.02 6.82 -6.09
CA ASP A 50 17.44 6.03 -7.15
C ASP A 50 17.90 4.56 -7.07
N ASP A 51 17.15 3.66 -7.69
CA ASP A 51 17.47 2.23 -7.82
C ASP A 51 17.63 1.51 -6.45
N THR A 52 16.95 1.97 -5.41
CA THR A 52 16.94 1.33 -4.08
C THR A 52 16.17 0.01 -4.15
N VAL A 53 16.74 -1.05 -3.59
CA VAL A 53 16.15 -2.39 -3.51
C VAL A 53 15.99 -2.80 -2.05
N VAL A 54 14.77 -3.20 -1.67
CA VAL A 54 14.46 -3.73 -0.34
C VAL A 54 13.81 -5.10 -0.50
N ILE A 55 14.42 -6.15 0.05
CA ILE A 55 13.89 -7.51 0.00
C ILE A 55 13.75 -8.05 1.42
N VAL A 56 12.54 -8.45 1.78
CA VAL A 56 12.30 -9.07 3.08
C VAL A 56 11.55 -10.38 2.92
N SER A 57 11.78 -11.30 3.86
CA SER A 57 11.07 -12.57 3.85
C SER A 57 10.86 -13.12 5.25
N GLY A 58 9.71 -13.70 5.47
CA GLY A 58 9.27 -14.30 6.71
C GLY A 58 7.88 -13.82 7.10
N GLU A 59 7.26 -14.52 8.02
CA GLU A 59 5.96 -14.13 8.58
C GLU A 59 6.08 -12.79 9.32
N ASP A 60 5.06 -11.92 9.21
CA ASP A 60 5.01 -10.57 9.80
C ASP A 60 6.14 -9.62 9.32
N SER A 61 6.70 -9.82 8.12
CA SER A 61 7.80 -8.99 7.64
C SER A 61 7.33 -7.72 6.92
N THR A 62 8.07 -6.62 7.09
CA THR A 62 7.75 -5.33 6.47
C THR A 62 8.90 -4.78 5.63
N GLY A 63 8.65 -4.48 4.35
CA GLY A 63 9.67 -3.86 3.50
C GLY A 63 10.12 -2.51 4.05
N VAL A 64 9.20 -1.57 4.19
CA VAL A 64 9.43 -0.20 4.63
C VAL A 64 8.39 0.22 5.65
N SER A 65 8.81 0.54 6.88
CA SER A 65 7.95 0.90 8.01
C SER A 65 8.33 2.27 8.60
N PHE A 66 7.36 3.17 8.72
CA PHE A 66 7.49 4.48 9.37
C PHE A 66 6.47 4.58 10.51
N GLY A 67 6.86 4.14 11.71
CA GLY A 67 6.06 4.14 12.93
C GLY A 67 6.22 5.39 13.80
N GLY A 68 7.27 6.18 13.62
CA GLY A 68 7.49 7.42 14.36
C GLY A 68 6.57 8.55 13.89
N ALA A 69 5.92 9.26 14.82
CA ALA A 69 5.07 10.41 14.48
C ALA A 69 5.88 11.48 13.72
N GLY A 70 5.31 12.03 12.65
CA GLY A 70 5.96 13.04 11.81
C GLY A 70 7.23 12.56 11.10
N SER A 71 7.53 11.26 11.11
CA SER A 71 8.69 10.71 10.41
C SER A 71 8.52 10.78 8.90
N LYS A 72 9.63 10.92 8.17
CA LYS A 72 9.63 11.08 6.71
C LYS A 72 10.56 10.10 6.02
N GLY A 73 10.01 9.35 5.05
CA GLY A 73 10.74 8.54 4.07
C GLY A 73 10.76 9.21 2.71
N VAL A 74 11.91 9.27 2.07
CA VAL A 74 12.04 9.74 0.68
C VAL A 74 12.86 8.74 -0.10
N PHE A 75 12.26 8.21 -1.15
CA PHE A 75 12.87 7.24 -2.05
C PHE A 75 12.95 7.81 -3.46
N GLY A 76 14.07 7.61 -4.12
CA GLY A 76 14.27 8.01 -5.51
C GLY A 76 13.43 7.19 -6.49
N ASN A 77 13.74 7.34 -7.78
CA ASN A 77 13.08 6.57 -8.85
C ASN A 77 13.51 5.10 -8.83
N ASN A 78 12.70 4.24 -9.46
CA ASN A 78 12.98 2.81 -9.65
C ASN A 78 13.17 2.06 -8.31
N THR A 79 12.58 2.51 -7.22
CA THR A 79 12.62 1.77 -5.95
C THR A 79 11.87 0.45 -6.09
N TYR A 80 12.51 -0.66 -5.72
CA TYR A 80 11.92 -2.00 -5.71
C TYR A 80 11.78 -2.51 -4.27
N ILE A 81 10.58 -2.92 -3.90
CA ILE A 81 10.28 -3.50 -2.60
C ILE A 81 9.63 -4.86 -2.82
N GLU A 82 10.20 -5.89 -2.23
CA GLU A 82 9.64 -7.23 -2.21
C GLU A 82 9.49 -7.71 -0.77
N ALA A 83 8.29 -8.16 -0.41
CA ALA A 83 8.06 -8.83 0.87
C ALA A 83 7.32 -10.15 0.66
N SER A 84 7.76 -11.19 1.37
CA SER A 84 7.17 -12.51 1.24
C SER A 84 6.97 -13.18 2.60
N GLY A 85 5.81 -13.76 2.78
CA GLY A 85 5.36 -14.43 4.00
C GLY A 85 3.94 -14.02 4.37
N GLU A 86 3.32 -14.77 5.25
CA GLU A 86 2.01 -14.46 5.79
C GLU A 86 2.08 -13.16 6.61
N TYR A 87 1.05 -12.30 6.55
CA TYR A 87 0.98 -10.98 7.20
C TYR A 87 2.07 -9.98 6.79
N SER A 88 2.68 -10.16 5.62
CA SER A 88 3.74 -9.26 5.16
C SER A 88 3.18 -7.91 4.67
N GLU A 89 3.94 -6.84 4.89
CA GLU A 89 3.62 -5.50 4.40
C GLU A 89 4.76 -4.97 3.51
N GLY A 90 4.43 -4.43 2.35
CA GLY A 90 5.42 -3.77 1.50
C GLY A 90 5.83 -2.41 2.06
N VAL A 91 4.84 -1.54 2.25
CA VAL A 91 5.03 -0.17 2.76
C VAL A 91 3.99 0.12 3.83
N TYR A 92 4.46 0.52 5.02
CA TYR A 92 3.63 0.80 6.18
C TYR A 92 3.87 2.20 6.75
N ALA A 93 2.83 3.02 6.83
CA ALA A 93 2.83 4.31 7.50
C ALA A 93 1.95 4.24 8.76
N GLY A 94 2.59 4.01 9.91
CA GLY A 94 1.95 3.78 11.21
C GLY A 94 2.11 4.91 12.22
N GLY A 95 2.94 5.91 11.95
CA GLY A 95 3.11 7.10 12.79
C GLY A 95 2.16 8.22 12.39
N GLU A 96 1.51 8.88 13.37
CA GLU A 96 0.66 10.05 13.11
C GLU A 96 1.43 11.12 12.31
N GLY A 97 0.87 11.58 11.21
CA GLY A 97 1.49 12.56 10.32
C GLY A 97 2.78 12.08 9.64
N SER A 98 3.09 10.78 9.67
CA SER A 98 4.25 10.24 8.95
C SER A 98 4.04 10.31 7.43
N SER A 99 5.12 10.40 6.66
CA SER A 99 5.05 10.46 5.20
C SER A 99 6.09 9.58 4.54
N ILE A 100 5.70 8.87 3.49
CA ILE A 100 6.60 8.07 2.66
C ILE A 100 6.38 8.49 1.21
N GLU A 101 7.43 8.99 0.56
CA GLU A 101 7.40 9.50 -0.81
C GLU A 101 8.31 8.64 -1.70
N PHE A 102 7.78 8.12 -2.79
CA PHE A 102 8.52 7.40 -3.84
C PHE A 102 8.55 8.21 -5.13
N GLY A 103 9.68 8.19 -5.80
CA GLY A 103 9.81 8.69 -7.17
C GLY A 103 9.01 7.85 -8.18
N SER A 104 9.24 8.09 -9.46
CA SER A 104 8.58 7.31 -10.53
C SER A 104 9.11 5.89 -10.64
N ASN A 105 8.32 5.00 -11.24
CA ASN A 105 8.62 3.58 -11.43
C ASN A 105 8.87 2.79 -10.14
N ALA A 106 8.28 3.18 -9.03
CA ALA A 106 8.34 2.38 -7.82
C ALA A 106 7.60 1.05 -8.03
N SER A 107 8.18 -0.05 -7.54
CA SER A 107 7.60 -1.39 -7.66
C SER A 107 7.51 -2.04 -6.29
N VAL A 108 6.30 -2.45 -5.90
CA VAL A 108 6.00 -3.16 -4.65
C VAL A 108 5.39 -4.51 -4.99
N VAL A 109 6.07 -5.59 -4.64
CA VAL A 109 5.65 -6.97 -4.93
C VAL A 109 5.54 -7.76 -3.64
N ILE A 110 4.33 -8.20 -3.32
CA ILE A 110 4.04 -8.89 -2.06
C ILE A 110 3.45 -10.27 -2.35
N THR A 111 3.97 -11.27 -1.65
CA THR A 111 3.48 -12.64 -1.74
C THR A 111 3.21 -13.20 -0.35
N GLY A 112 1.96 -13.47 -0.04
CA GLY A 112 1.55 -14.03 1.25
C GLY A 112 0.09 -13.74 1.57
N ASN A 113 -0.50 -14.58 2.40
CA ASN A 113 -1.87 -14.38 2.85
C ASN A 113 -1.95 -13.21 3.83
N ASP A 114 -3.13 -12.58 3.92
CA ASP A 114 -3.39 -11.45 4.82
C ASP A 114 -2.39 -10.28 4.70
N SER A 115 -1.79 -10.12 3.53
CA SER A 115 -0.67 -9.22 3.29
C SER A 115 -1.12 -7.89 2.64
N TYR A 116 -0.28 -6.86 2.76
CA TYR A 116 -0.55 -5.53 2.23
C TYR A 116 0.58 -5.02 1.32
N GLY A 117 0.22 -4.51 0.15
CA GLY A 117 1.18 -3.80 -0.71
C GLY A 117 1.62 -2.48 -0.08
N ALA A 118 0.66 -1.60 0.18
CA ALA A 118 0.87 -0.38 0.95
C ALA A 118 -0.30 -0.15 1.91
N ARG A 119 0.03 0.19 3.16
CA ARG A 119 -0.97 0.42 4.21
C ARG A 119 -0.69 1.70 5.00
N VAL A 120 -1.73 2.52 5.17
CA VAL A 120 -1.72 3.65 6.11
C VAL A 120 -2.64 3.32 7.27
N TYR A 121 -2.08 3.36 8.50
CA TYR A 121 -2.78 2.97 9.73
C TYR A 121 -2.89 4.10 10.76
N ALA A 122 -2.17 5.20 10.60
CA ALA A 122 -2.20 6.33 11.51
C ALA A 122 -2.85 7.55 10.88
N ALA A 123 -3.47 8.39 11.74
CA ALA A 123 -4.10 9.64 11.31
C ALA A 123 -3.09 10.58 10.64
N ASP A 124 -3.56 11.33 9.64
CA ASP A 124 -2.77 12.31 8.88
C ASP A 124 -1.53 11.72 8.18
N ALA A 125 -1.36 10.39 8.18
CA ALA A 125 -0.21 9.76 7.54
C ALA A 125 -0.43 9.60 6.01
N VAL A 126 0.66 9.67 5.26
CA VAL A 126 0.63 9.70 3.79
C VAL A 126 1.63 8.74 3.18
N ILE A 127 1.19 7.96 2.19
CA ILE A 127 2.07 7.26 1.26
C ILE A 127 1.83 7.83 -0.15
N ASN A 128 2.88 8.26 -0.82
CA ASN A 128 2.80 8.84 -2.16
C ASN A 128 3.75 8.09 -3.11
N PHE A 129 3.17 7.47 -4.14
CA PHE A 129 3.89 6.86 -5.26
C PHE A 129 3.87 7.81 -6.45
N GLY A 130 5.02 7.99 -7.11
CA GLY A 130 5.11 8.73 -8.36
C GLY A 130 4.41 8.04 -9.54
N ASP A 131 4.63 8.54 -10.74
CA ASP A 131 4.07 7.97 -11.97
C ASP A 131 4.68 6.58 -12.27
N ASP A 132 3.96 5.79 -13.07
CA ASP A 132 4.38 4.46 -13.53
C ASP A 132 4.62 3.44 -12.39
N ALA A 133 3.97 3.63 -11.25
CA ALA A 133 4.09 2.72 -10.12
C ALA A 133 3.46 1.35 -10.42
N VAL A 134 4.10 0.28 -9.94
CA VAL A 134 3.59 -1.09 -10.00
C VAL A 134 3.38 -1.61 -8.59
N ILE A 135 2.15 -1.98 -8.23
CA ILE A 135 1.83 -2.54 -6.92
C ILE A 135 1.10 -3.85 -7.14
N SER A 136 1.74 -4.94 -6.76
CA SER A 136 1.22 -6.30 -6.98
C SER A 136 1.20 -7.08 -5.68
N VAL A 137 0.05 -7.62 -5.34
CA VAL A 137 -0.09 -8.52 -4.20
C VAL A 137 -0.68 -9.85 -4.65
N SER A 138 -0.25 -10.93 -4.00
CA SER A 138 -0.80 -12.26 -4.23
C SER A 138 -0.90 -13.04 -2.93
N GLY A 139 -2.06 -13.62 -2.69
CA GLY A 139 -2.39 -14.41 -1.49
C GLY A 139 -3.85 -14.28 -1.13
N GLU A 140 -4.32 -15.18 -0.25
CA GLU A 140 -5.65 -15.08 0.32
C GLU A 140 -5.75 -13.80 1.18
N ASP A 141 -6.86 -13.07 1.07
CA ASP A 141 -7.11 -11.83 1.82
C ASP A 141 -6.03 -10.75 1.65
N ALA A 142 -5.23 -10.78 0.57
CA ALA A 142 -4.22 -9.76 0.30
C ALA A 142 -4.84 -8.44 -0.21
N LYS A 143 -4.27 -7.29 0.17
CA LYS A 143 -4.73 -5.95 -0.20
C LYS A 143 -3.59 -5.14 -0.84
N ALA A 144 -3.78 -4.66 -2.07
CA ALA A 144 -2.72 -3.89 -2.70
C ALA A 144 -2.56 -2.51 -2.04
N LEU A 145 -3.66 -1.75 -1.86
CA LEU A 145 -3.66 -0.48 -1.14
C LEU A 145 -4.74 -0.48 -0.06
N CYS A 146 -4.37 -0.14 1.18
CA CYS A 146 -5.29 -0.09 2.31
C CYS A 146 -5.11 1.20 3.12
N VAL A 147 -6.20 1.95 3.30
CA VAL A 147 -6.27 3.08 4.22
C VAL A 147 -7.23 2.75 5.35
N SER A 148 -6.75 2.78 6.60
CA SER A 148 -7.52 2.42 7.77
C SER A 148 -7.44 3.45 8.91
N ALA A 149 -7.27 4.73 8.58
CA ALA A 149 -7.18 5.81 9.57
C ALA A 149 -7.77 7.13 9.04
N ASP A 150 -7.99 8.06 9.99
CA ASP A 150 -8.57 9.37 9.74
C ASP A 150 -7.62 10.27 8.97
N ASP A 151 -8.16 11.04 8.02
CA ASP A 151 -7.43 12.01 7.20
C ASP A 151 -6.14 11.44 6.55
N ALA A 152 -6.03 10.10 6.54
CA ALA A 152 -4.92 9.37 5.97
C ALA A 152 -5.04 9.26 4.43
N LEU A 153 -3.91 9.22 3.74
CA LEU A 153 -3.88 9.26 2.28
C LEU A 153 -2.91 8.24 1.70
N ILE A 154 -3.37 7.47 0.71
CA ILE A 154 -2.49 6.85 -0.28
C ILE A 154 -2.73 7.53 -1.62
N LYS A 155 -1.67 8.03 -2.22
CA LYS A 155 -1.69 8.61 -3.56
C LYS A 155 -0.79 7.84 -4.50
N VAL A 156 -1.27 7.58 -5.70
CA VAL A 156 -0.51 6.92 -6.78
C VAL A 156 -0.60 7.78 -8.03
N GLY A 157 0.52 8.03 -8.67
CA GLY A 157 0.61 8.84 -9.89
C GLY A 157 -0.05 8.20 -11.10
N ASN A 158 0.22 8.76 -12.28
CA ASN A 158 -0.36 8.31 -13.55
C ASN A 158 0.25 6.99 -14.02
N ASN A 159 -0.47 6.30 -14.92
CA ASN A 159 -0.06 5.03 -15.57
C ASN A 159 0.19 3.88 -14.61
N ALA A 160 -0.32 3.94 -13.40
CA ALA A 160 -0.09 2.92 -12.39
C ALA A 160 -0.66 1.56 -12.81
N GLN A 161 -0.01 0.49 -12.35
CA GLN A 161 -0.50 -0.87 -12.45
C GLN A 161 -0.70 -1.44 -11.04
N ILE A 162 -1.95 -1.72 -10.68
CA ILE A 162 -2.31 -2.23 -9.37
C ILE A 162 -2.98 -3.58 -9.56
N THR A 163 -2.39 -4.62 -8.97
CA THR A 163 -2.87 -6.01 -9.13
C THR A 163 -3.07 -6.66 -7.77
N ALA A 164 -4.21 -7.34 -7.61
CA ALA A 164 -4.50 -8.16 -6.45
C ALA A 164 -5.00 -9.54 -6.91
N GLU A 165 -4.30 -10.59 -6.51
CA GLU A 165 -4.57 -11.97 -6.92
C GLU A 165 -4.74 -12.88 -5.71
N GLY A 166 -5.77 -13.70 -5.71
CA GLY A 166 -6.05 -14.68 -4.66
C GLY A 166 -7.46 -14.61 -4.12
N MET A 167 -7.80 -15.54 -3.25
CA MET A 167 -9.11 -15.59 -2.61
C MET A 167 -9.31 -14.32 -1.78
N ASN A 168 -10.44 -13.62 -1.96
CA ASN A 168 -10.77 -12.35 -1.30
C ASN A 168 -9.74 -11.22 -1.48
N ALA A 169 -8.81 -11.32 -2.43
CA ALA A 169 -7.84 -10.27 -2.66
C ALA A 169 -8.50 -8.97 -3.16
N GLN A 170 -8.06 -7.82 -2.66
CA GLN A 170 -8.60 -6.51 -2.97
C GLN A 170 -7.51 -5.57 -3.49
N ALA A 171 -7.80 -4.86 -4.58
CA ALA A 171 -6.87 -3.86 -5.09
C ALA A 171 -6.87 -2.58 -4.23
N LEU A 172 -8.06 -2.05 -3.91
CA LEU A 172 -8.20 -0.83 -3.11
C LEU A 172 -9.19 -1.08 -1.98
N LEU A 173 -8.74 -0.94 -0.75
CA LEU A 173 -9.58 -1.01 0.44
C LEU A 173 -9.45 0.27 1.27
N LEU A 174 -10.57 0.92 1.51
CA LEU A 174 -10.69 1.99 2.46
C LEU A 174 -11.59 1.52 3.60
N TRP A 175 -10.97 1.26 4.76
CA TRP A 175 -11.63 0.71 5.93
C TRP A 175 -11.23 1.53 7.17
N ALA A 176 -12.03 2.50 7.51
CA ALA A 176 -11.81 3.33 8.69
C ALA A 176 -13.14 3.51 9.45
N ASP A 177 -13.13 3.21 10.72
CA ASP A 177 -14.28 3.42 11.61
C ASP A 177 -14.54 4.91 11.81
N GLY A 178 -15.44 5.47 10.97
CA GLY A 178 -15.98 6.81 11.14
C GLY A 178 -15.26 7.94 10.40
N ASN A 179 -14.44 7.69 9.37
CA ASN A 179 -13.43 8.65 9.00
C ASN A 179 -13.18 8.94 7.52
N SER A 180 -12.50 10.05 7.29
CA SER A 180 -12.22 10.78 6.05
C SER A 180 -10.96 10.28 5.29
N GLY A 181 -10.55 9.02 5.45
CA GLY A 181 -9.42 8.46 4.70
C GLY A 181 -9.61 8.52 3.19
N LYS A 182 -8.51 8.59 2.44
CA LYS A 182 -8.54 8.77 1.00
C LYS A 182 -7.54 7.87 0.25
N ILE A 183 -7.96 7.36 -0.92
CA ILE A 183 -7.07 6.78 -1.92
C ILE A 183 -7.23 7.58 -3.21
N GLU A 184 -6.13 8.09 -3.76
CA GLU A 184 -6.08 8.82 -5.04
C GLU A 184 -5.26 8.03 -6.04
N ILE A 185 -5.82 7.76 -7.21
CA ILE A 185 -5.13 7.11 -8.33
C ILE A 185 -5.15 8.06 -9.53
N GLY A 186 -4.01 8.28 -10.15
CA GLY A 186 -3.87 9.14 -11.32
C GLY A 186 -4.51 8.58 -12.60
N ASP A 187 -4.28 9.26 -13.71
CA ASP A 187 -4.83 8.92 -15.02
C ASP A 187 -4.17 7.67 -15.64
N ASN A 188 -4.87 7.04 -16.57
CA ASN A 188 -4.42 5.88 -17.36
C ASN A 188 -4.03 4.64 -16.51
N ALA A 189 -4.44 4.55 -15.27
CA ALA A 189 -4.12 3.41 -14.44
C ALA A 189 -4.81 2.13 -14.90
N THR A 190 -4.20 0.99 -14.60
CA THR A 190 -4.81 -0.32 -14.78
C THR A 190 -4.92 -1.00 -13.41
N ILE A 191 -6.15 -1.33 -13.02
CA ILE A 191 -6.45 -2.02 -11.76
C ILE A 191 -6.99 -3.39 -12.11
N THR A 192 -6.33 -4.43 -11.65
CA THR A 192 -6.68 -5.82 -11.96
C THR A 192 -6.89 -6.62 -10.68
N GLY A 193 -7.95 -7.41 -10.65
CA GLY A 193 -8.17 -8.41 -9.62
C GLY A 193 -8.50 -9.74 -10.22
N ASN A 194 -7.92 -10.80 -9.66
CA ASN A 194 -8.26 -12.18 -9.97
C ASN A 194 -8.66 -12.85 -8.65
N ALA A 195 -9.96 -13.03 -8.46
CA ALA A 195 -10.49 -13.66 -7.25
C ALA A 195 -11.10 -15.03 -7.59
N ASP A 196 -10.61 -16.05 -6.92
CA ASP A 196 -11.20 -17.38 -6.86
C ASP A 196 -11.77 -17.57 -5.45
N THR A 197 -13.08 -17.41 -5.28
CA THR A 197 -13.66 -17.36 -3.94
C THR A 197 -15.08 -17.90 -3.91
N ASP A 198 -15.40 -18.58 -2.82
CA ASP A 198 -16.76 -18.96 -2.43
C ASP A 198 -17.42 -17.90 -1.53
N TYR A 199 -16.75 -16.76 -1.30
CA TYR A 199 -17.22 -15.65 -0.47
C TYR A 199 -17.38 -14.36 -1.27
N GLN A 200 -18.12 -13.40 -0.71
CA GLN A 200 -18.28 -12.07 -1.32
C GLN A 200 -16.93 -11.36 -1.38
N SER A 201 -16.43 -11.11 -2.58
CA SER A 201 -15.18 -10.40 -2.81
C SER A 201 -15.42 -9.12 -3.59
N ASN A 202 -14.77 -8.03 -3.20
CA ASN A 202 -14.86 -6.75 -3.86
C ASN A 202 -13.46 -6.27 -4.26
N LEU A 203 -13.25 -5.94 -5.53
CA LEU A 203 -11.93 -5.48 -5.98
C LEU A 203 -11.57 -4.10 -5.41
N ILE A 204 -12.53 -3.17 -5.41
CA ILE A 204 -12.40 -1.81 -4.89
C ILE A 204 -13.53 -1.59 -3.89
N GLN A 205 -13.19 -1.33 -2.63
CA GLN A 205 -14.19 -1.22 -1.57
C GLN A 205 -13.97 0.01 -0.68
N VAL A 206 -15.06 0.70 -0.37
CA VAL A 206 -15.13 1.74 0.67
C VAL A 206 -16.04 1.25 1.79
N MET A 207 -15.47 1.09 2.98
CA MET A 207 -16.12 0.71 4.23
C MET A 207 -15.91 1.81 5.30
N SER A 208 -16.02 3.06 4.93
CA SER A 208 -15.77 4.22 5.77
C SER A 208 -16.84 5.27 5.54
N GLU A 209 -17.36 5.88 6.62
CA GLU A 209 -18.49 6.82 6.54
C GLU A 209 -18.22 8.04 5.64
N ASN A 210 -17.00 8.53 5.57
CA ASN A 210 -16.64 9.68 4.73
C ASN A 210 -15.44 9.40 3.84
N GLY A 211 -15.07 8.13 3.73
CA GLY A 211 -13.93 7.72 2.91
C GLY A 211 -14.14 7.95 1.42
N VAL A 212 -13.09 8.32 0.71
CA VAL A 212 -13.16 8.63 -0.71
C VAL A 212 -12.05 7.88 -1.47
N ILE A 213 -12.45 7.12 -2.48
CA ILE A 213 -11.52 6.63 -3.50
C ILE A 213 -11.74 7.45 -4.77
N GLU A 214 -10.73 8.20 -5.20
CA GLU A 214 -10.72 8.97 -6.45
C GLU A 214 -9.80 8.31 -7.46
N ILE A 215 -10.31 8.07 -8.66
CA ILE A 215 -9.60 7.43 -9.76
C ILE A 215 -9.68 8.35 -10.98
N GLY A 216 -8.54 8.62 -11.61
CA GLY A 216 -8.40 9.55 -12.71
C GLY A 216 -9.11 9.15 -14.01
N ASP A 217 -8.76 9.81 -15.10
CA ASP A 217 -9.31 9.59 -16.45
C ASP A 217 -8.65 8.37 -17.13
N ASP A 218 -9.37 7.79 -18.10
CA ASP A 218 -8.91 6.70 -18.99
C ASP A 218 -8.44 5.42 -18.28
N VAL A 219 -8.97 5.14 -17.09
CA VAL A 219 -8.59 4.00 -16.25
C VAL A 219 -9.26 2.71 -16.74
N LYS A 220 -8.53 1.60 -16.60
CA LYS A 220 -9.03 0.24 -16.84
C LYS A 220 -9.16 -0.52 -15.54
N ILE A 221 -10.35 -1.04 -15.25
CA ILE A 221 -10.62 -1.88 -14.08
C ILE A 221 -11.06 -3.25 -14.63
N ASN A 222 -10.24 -4.27 -14.37
CA ASN A 222 -10.50 -5.64 -14.81
C ASN A 222 -10.66 -6.52 -13.57
N TYR A 223 -11.82 -7.13 -13.43
CA TYR A 223 -12.10 -8.06 -12.33
C TYR A 223 -12.50 -9.42 -12.88
N ASN A 224 -11.60 -10.38 -12.77
CA ASN A 224 -11.82 -11.77 -13.15
C ASN A 224 -12.27 -12.54 -11.91
N TYR A 225 -13.53 -12.96 -11.92
CA TYR A 225 -14.14 -13.71 -10.83
C TYR A 225 -14.43 -15.14 -11.28
N THR A 226 -13.79 -16.12 -10.64
CA THR A 226 -13.91 -17.53 -11.01
C THR A 226 -14.69 -18.36 -10.00
N GLY A 227 -15.35 -17.73 -9.03
CA GLY A 227 -16.18 -18.40 -8.02
C GLY A 227 -17.33 -19.20 -8.62
N THR A 228 -17.63 -20.36 -8.04
CA THR A 228 -18.59 -21.33 -8.58
C THR A 228 -19.98 -21.26 -7.98
N ASP A 229 -20.21 -20.45 -6.94
CA ASP A 229 -21.46 -20.40 -6.17
C ASP A 229 -22.19 -19.05 -6.22
N GLU A 230 -23.38 -18.96 -5.63
CA GLU A 230 -24.29 -17.79 -5.60
C GLU A 230 -23.70 -16.55 -4.87
N VAL A 231 -22.38 -16.44 -4.78
CA VAL A 231 -21.70 -15.36 -4.09
C VAL A 231 -21.44 -14.23 -5.08
N ILE A 232 -21.73 -13.00 -4.64
CA ILE A 232 -21.64 -11.82 -5.47
C ILE A 232 -20.25 -11.19 -5.31
N GLY A 233 -19.41 -11.29 -6.34
CA GLY A 233 -18.23 -10.42 -6.47
C GLY A 233 -18.59 -9.11 -7.14
N SER A 234 -17.97 -8.02 -6.72
CA SER A 234 -18.15 -6.72 -7.39
C SER A 234 -16.83 -6.01 -7.67
N ALA A 235 -16.75 -5.38 -8.86
CA ALA A 235 -15.59 -4.53 -9.15
C ALA A 235 -15.53 -3.31 -8.23
N LEU A 236 -16.69 -2.74 -7.86
CA LEU A 236 -16.79 -1.55 -7.01
C LEU A 236 -17.86 -1.77 -5.93
N SER A 237 -17.55 -1.43 -4.70
CA SER A 237 -18.47 -1.54 -3.56
C SER A 237 -18.33 -0.35 -2.60
N VAL A 238 -19.47 0.20 -2.17
CA VAL A 238 -19.54 1.18 -1.10
C VAL A 238 -20.57 0.67 -0.10
N THR A 239 -20.16 0.38 1.12
CA THR A 239 -21.04 -0.24 2.13
C THR A 239 -21.47 0.71 3.23
N ASP A 240 -20.72 1.77 3.49
CA ASP A 240 -21.03 2.72 4.56
C ASP A 240 -21.57 4.06 4.05
N ALA A 241 -22.36 4.72 4.90
CA ALA A 241 -23.02 5.98 4.57
C ALA A 241 -21.99 7.10 4.36
N GLY A 242 -22.10 7.80 3.24
CA GLY A 242 -21.20 8.92 2.91
C GLY A 242 -19.90 8.53 2.19
N GLY A 243 -19.52 7.26 2.22
CA GLY A 243 -18.39 6.75 1.42
C GLY A 243 -18.60 6.98 -0.08
N LYS A 244 -17.50 7.17 -0.83
CA LYS A 244 -17.57 7.48 -2.27
C LYS A 244 -16.46 6.79 -3.05
N ILE A 245 -16.82 6.35 -4.25
CA ILE A 245 -15.86 6.04 -5.34
C ILE A 245 -16.16 7.00 -6.46
N VAL A 246 -15.18 7.78 -6.88
CA VAL A 246 -15.26 8.74 -7.97
C VAL A 246 -14.29 8.32 -9.06
N ILE A 247 -14.77 8.15 -10.27
CA ILE A 247 -13.95 7.73 -11.42
C ILE A 247 -14.08 8.78 -12.52
N GLY A 248 -12.95 9.16 -13.10
CA GLY A 248 -12.87 10.14 -14.17
C GLY A 248 -13.49 9.68 -15.51
N ASN A 249 -13.26 10.42 -16.54
CA ASN A 249 -13.81 10.16 -17.87
C ASN A 249 -13.07 8.99 -18.54
N GLY A 250 -13.70 8.35 -19.51
CA GLY A 250 -13.07 7.31 -20.33
C GLY A 250 -12.82 5.98 -19.63
N ALA A 251 -13.26 5.81 -18.39
CA ALA A 251 -13.04 4.58 -17.64
C ALA A 251 -13.71 3.36 -18.30
N VAL A 252 -13.00 2.24 -18.28
CA VAL A 252 -13.50 0.93 -18.75
C VAL A 252 -13.50 -0.06 -17.62
N ILE A 253 -14.66 -0.58 -17.25
CA ILE A 253 -14.82 -1.61 -16.22
C ILE A 253 -15.24 -2.91 -16.89
N ARG A 254 -14.52 -3.98 -16.65
CA ARG A 254 -14.82 -5.33 -17.09
C ARG A 254 -14.91 -6.27 -15.90
N VAL A 255 -15.91 -7.12 -15.90
CA VAL A 255 -16.11 -8.20 -14.96
C VAL A 255 -16.34 -9.47 -15.78
N ASP A 256 -15.46 -10.44 -15.67
CA ASP A 256 -15.48 -11.72 -16.40
C ASP A 256 -15.59 -12.89 -15.44
#